data_935ce6a29b5e7a34fe16914b9c0098fb
#
_entry.id   935ce6a29b5e7a34fe16914b9c0098fb
#
_cell.length_a   1.000
_cell.length_b   1.000
_cell.length_c   1.000
_cell.angle_alpha   90.00
_cell.angle_beta   90.00
_cell.angle_gamma   90.00
#
_symmetry.space_group_name_H-M   'P 1'
#
loop_
_entity.id
_entity.type
_entity.pdbx_description
1 polymer ?
#
loop_
_entity_poly.entity_id
_entity_poly.type
_entity_poly.pdbx_seq_one_letter_code
_entity_poly.pdbx_strand_id
1 'polypeptide(L)'
;WWEDVANNPKLSPVGPPKVMKVEGKLPQFKILSNLSVQYEWEKPNPDFLPALASASPLYIYRPAHYMRQFHKDFAANSKLQKLVTATKQRNWAALHNKMDNLYRNDNIDLPVLQPWVCVSKSSSNRLRFKRNAFFHRIDPQGQQLPYVDEFIFGIANNKLISAKTGTG
;
A
#
# COMPACT_ATOMS: atom_id res chain seq x y z
N TRP A 1 -1.90 -2.49 11.86
CA TRP A 1 -2.87 -2.13 10.83
C TRP A 1 -4.31 -2.31 11.30
N TRP A 2 -4.66 -3.47 11.86
CA TRP A 2 -6.04 -3.75 12.28
C TRP A 2 -6.58 -2.71 13.27
N GLU A 3 -5.84 -2.43 14.33
CA GLU A 3 -6.22 -1.50 15.39
C GLU A 3 -6.01 -0.04 14.96
N ASP A 4 -4.80 0.28 14.49
CA ASP A 4 -4.39 1.67 14.28
C ASP A 4 -4.92 2.28 12.97
N VAL A 5 -5.28 1.46 11.97
CA VAL A 5 -5.71 1.92 10.63
C VAL A 5 -7.11 1.47 10.30
N ALA A 6 -7.37 0.16 10.24
CA ALA A 6 -8.65 -0.36 9.75
C ALA A 6 -9.82 -0.04 10.69
N ASN A 7 -9.60 -0.08 12.00
CA ASN A 7 -10.58 0.27 13.02
C ASN A 7 -10.47 1.72 13.53
N ASN A 8 -9.57 2.51 12.97
CA ASN A 8 -9.44 3.92 13.34
C ASN A 8 -10.49 4.78 12.60
N PRO A 9 -11.45 5.41 13.29
CA PRO A 9 -12.54 6.13 12.64
C PRO A 9 -12.09 7.40 11.88
N LYS A 10 -10.88 7.91 12.11
CA LYS A 10 -10.31 9.03 11.36
C LYS A 10 -9.63 8.58 10.07
N LEU A 11 -9.03 7.39 10.06
CA LEU A 11 -8.36 6.82 8.89
C LEU A 11 -9.32 6.00 8.02
N SER A 12 -10.21 5.27 8.64
CA SER A 12 -11.21 4.40 8.02
C SER A 12 -12.62 4.72 8.53
N PRO A 13 -13.25 5.82 8.08
CA PRO A 13 -14.56 6.25 8.59
C PRO A 13 -15.68 5.21 8.38
N VAL A 14 -15.56 4.36 7.36
CA VAL A 14 -16.50 3.27 7.06
C VAL A 14 -16.10 1.94 7.72
N GLY A 15 -15.03 1.95 8.50
CA GLY A 15 -14.45 0.80 9.17
C GLY A 15 -13.65 -0.12 8.24
N PRO A 16 -13.32 -1.35 8.70
CA PRO A 16 -12.57 -2.32 7.94
C PRO A 16 -13.24 -2.71 6.62
N PRO A 17 -12.48 -3.18 5.61
CA PRO A 17 -12.99 -3.57 4.30
C PRO A 17 -14.19 -4.52 4.39
N LYS A 18 -15.17 -4.33 3.50
CA LYS A 18 -16.43 -5.10 3.52
C LYS A 18 -16.19 -6.61 3.46
N VAL A 19 -15.19 -7.07 2.70
CA VAL A 19 -14.80 -8.48 2.58
C VAL A 19 -14.37 -9.11 3.92
N MET A 20 -13.99 -8.30 4.92
CA MET A 20 -13.70 -8.76 6.28
C MET A 20 -14.96 -9.05 7.10
N LYS A 21 -16.14 -8.70 6.60
CA LYS A 21 -17.42 -8.89 7.34
C LYS A 21 -18.17 -10.09 6.81
N VAL A 22 -18.64 -10.94 7.74
CA VAL A 22 -19.58 -12.03 7.46
C VAL A 22 -20.86 -11.73 8.21
N GLU A 23 -21.98 -11.60 7.49
CA GLU A 23 -23.29 -11.20 8.06
C GLU A 23 -23.20 -9.91 8.91
N GLY A 24 -22.39 -8.95 8.47
CA GLY A 24 -22.18 -7.67 9.16
C GLY A 24 -21.19 -7.70 10.33
N LYS A 25 -20.74 -8.88 10.77
CA LYS A 25 -19.80 -9.06 11.88
C LYS A 25 -18.35 -9.09 11.39
N LEU A 26 -17.48 -8.41 12.13
CA LEU A 26 -16.03 -8.44 11.91
C LEU A 26 -15.41 -9.68 12.57
N PRO A 27 -14.23 -10.14 12.10
CA PRO A 27 -13.51 -11.22 12.77
C PRO A 27 -12.96 -10.76 14.12
N GLN A 28 -12.74 -11.72 15.00
CA GLN A 28 -11.82 -11.53 16.12
C GLN A 28 -10.40 -11.51 15.59
N PHE A 29 -9.60 -10.53 16.05
CA PHE A 29 -8.20 -10.39 15.70
C PHE A 29 -7.33 -10.73 16.89
N LYS A 30 -6.32 -11.59 16.69
CA LYS A 30 -5.36 -11.97 17.73
C LYS A 30 -3.94 -11.91 17.18
N ILE A 31 -3.03 -11.35 17.96
CA ILE A 31 -1.59 -11.43 17.71
C ILE A 31 -1.08 -12.69 18.40
N LEU A 32 -0.65 -13.67 17.63
CA LEU A 32 -0.14 -14.94 18.17
C LEU A 32 1.36 -14.88 18.48
N SER A 33 2.11 -14.14 17.67
CA SER A 33 3.55 -13.93 17.84
C SER A 33 4.01 -12.69 17.06
N ASN A 34 5.29 -12.37 17.10
CA ASN A 34 5.87 -11.30 16.28
C ASN A 34 5.76 -11.54 14.76
N LEU A 35 5.47 -12.77 14.34
CA LEU A 35 5.40 -13.16 12.93
C LEU A 35 4.02 -13.68 12.51
N SER A 36 3.06 -13.78 13.44
CA SER A 36 1.79 -14.45 13.18
C SER A 36 0.61 -13.70 13.78
N VAL A 37 -0.43 -13.53 12.97
CA VAL A 37 -1.71 -12.99 13.37
C VAL A 37 -2.82 -13.95 12.98
N GLN A 38 -3.94 -13.91 13.70
CA GLN A 38 -5.11 -14.71 13.44
C GLN A 38 -6.33 -13.82 13.25
N TYR A 39 -7.11 -14.11 12.21
CA TYR A 39 -8.46 -13.60 12.03
C TYR A 39 -9.42 -14.77 12.15
N GLU A 40 -10.42 -14.68 13.03
CA GLU A 40 -11.37 -15.74 13.33
C GLU A 40 -12.79 -15.22 13.17
N TRP A 41 -13.57 -15.82 12.28
CA TRP A 41 -14.97 -15.50 12.04
C TRP A 41 -15.86 -16.58 12.69
N GLU A 42 -17.03 -16.19 13.18
CA GLU A 42 -18.05 -17.14 13.70
C GLU A 42 -18.58 -18.06 12.62
N LYS A 43 -18.58 -17.62 11.36
CA LYS A 43 -19.02 -18.38 10.19
C LYS A 43 -17.95 -18.31 9.10
N PRO A 44 -17.90 -19.28 8.17
CA PRO A 44 -16.94 -19.28 7.08
C PRO A 44 -16.95 -17.96 6.28
N ASN A 45 -15.77 -17.45 5.94
CA ASN A 45 -15.60 -16.31 5.04
C ASN A 45 -14.90 -16.78 3.74
N PRO A 46 -15.68 -17.19 2.71
CA PRO A 46 -15.12 -17.71 1.47
C PRO A 46 -14.40 -16.65 0.63
N ASP A 47 -14.71 -15.37 0.84
CA ASP A 47 -14.19 -14.27 0.02
C ASP A 47 -12.83 -13.74 0.51
N PHE A 48 -12.43 -14.05 1.74
CA PHE A 48 -11.24 -13.46 2.36
C PHE A 48 -9.95 -13.88 1.65
N LEU A 49 -9.71 -15.18 1.45
CA LEU A 49 -8.50 -15.67 0.77
C LEU A 49 -8.43 -15.24 -0.71
N PRO A 50 -9.52 -15.34 -1.50
CA PRO A 50 -9.54 -14.78 -2.85
C PRO A 50 -9.23 -13.28 -2.90
N ALA A 51 -9.72 -12.49 -1.94
CA ALA A 51 -9.43 -11.05 -1.87
C ALA A 51 -7.95 -10.77 -1.60
N LEU A 52 -7.28 -11.58 -0.78
CA LEU A 52 -5.82 -11.46 -0.55
C LEU A 52 -5.00 -11.80 -1.80
N ALA A 53 -5.48 -12.73 -2.64
CA ALA A 53 -4.79 -13.23 -3.82
C ALA A 53 -5.16 -12.51 -5.13
N SER A 54 -6.07 -11.54 -5.09
CA SER A 54 -6.59 -10.86 -6.28
C SER A 54 -5.56 -9.96 -6.96
N ALA A 55 -5.86 -9.52 -8.19
CA ALA A 55 -5.03 -8.55 -8.94
C ALA A 55 -4.92 -7.17 -8.22
N SER A 56 -5.94 -6.82 -7.44
CA SER A 56 -5.92 -5.70 -6.50
C SER A 56 -6.06 -6.27 -5.08
N PRO A 57 -4.97 -6.79 -4.50
CA PRO A 57 -5.05 -7.57 -3.28
C PRO A 57 -5.50 -6.71 -2.08
N LEU A 58 -6.23 -7.35 -1.18
CA LEU A 58 -6.56 -6.76 0.10
C LEU A 58 -5.28 -6.62 0.95
N TYR A 59 -4.80 -5.41 1.11
CA TYR A 59 -3.64 -5.15 1.95
C TYR A 59 -4.06 -5.05 3.42
N ILE A 60 -3.75 -6.09 4.20
CA ILE A 60 -4.03 -6.18 5.65
C ILE A 60 -2.80 -5.81 6.51
N TYR A 61 -1.82 -5.18 5.92
CA TYR A 61 -0.58 -4.77 6.57
C TYR A 61 -0.18 -3.37 6.13
N ARG A 62 0.69 -2.75 6.92
CA ARG A 62 1.34 -1.46 6.59
C ARG A 62 2.77 -1.48 7.14
N PRO A 63 3.72 -0.78 6.50
CA PRO A 63 5.08 -0.62 7.00
C PRO A 63 5.08 0.30 8.23
N ALA A 64 4.84 -0.28 9.41
CA ALA A 64 4.64 0.47 10.66
C ALA A 64 5.83 1.37 10.99
N HIS A 65 7.07 0.93 10.73
CA HIS A 65 8.28 1.74 10.93
C HIS A 65 8.28 3.04 10.12
N TYR A 66 7.67 3.04 8.94
CA TYR A 66 7.53 4.22 8.10
C TYR A 66 6.26 5.01 8.44
N MET A 67 5.11 4.33 8.61
CA MET A 67 3.81 4.99 8.75
C MET A 67 3.58 5.66 10.11
N ARG A 68 4.24 5.21 11.18
CA ARG A 68 4.12 5.80 12.52
C ARG A 68 4.41 7.30 12.56
N GLN A 69 5.31 7.79 11.72
CA GLN A 69 5.63 9.22 11.67
C GLN A 69 4.47 10.10 11.17
N PHE A 70 3.45 9.52 10.54
CA PHE A 70 2.27 10.22 10.04
C PHE A 70 1.02 9.94 10.87
N HIS A 71 1.13 9.19 11.97
CA HIS A 71 0.01 8.82 12.82
C HIS A 71 0.05 9.60 14.14
N LYS A 72 -1.10 10.20 14.54
CA LYS A 72 -1.15 11.11 15.68
C LYS A 72 -0.77 10.47 17.02
N ASP A 73 -1.00 9.16 17.18
CA ASP A 73 -0.75 8.47 18.44
C ASP A 73 0.72 8.00 18.58
N PHE A 74 1.50 8.09 17.49
CA PHE A 74 2.91 7.67 17.46
C PHE A 74 3.88 8.82 17.15
N ALA A 75 3.43 9.86 16.44
CA ALA A 75 4.26 10.99 16.07
C ALA A 75 4.11 12.15 17.06
N ALA A 76 5.20 12.88 17.31
CA ALA A 76 5.14 14.14 18.05
C ALA A 76 4.24 15.16 17.31
N ASN A 77 3.28 15.76 18.02
CA ASN A 77 2.29 16.68 17.43
C ASN A 77 2.92 17.81 16.63
N SER A 78 3.99 18.43 17.14
CA SER A 78 4.69 19.54 16.46
C SER A 78 5.30 19.11 15.13
N LYS A 79 5.89 17.90 15.07
CA LYS A 79 6.44 17.34 13.83
C LYS A 79 5.34 16.98 12.82
N LEU A 80 4.28 16.36 13.32
CA LEU A 80 3.14 15.95 12.50
C LEU A 80 2.45 17.16 11.87
N GLN A 81 2.22 18.23 12.66
CA GLN A 81 1.61 19.47 12.17
C GLN A 81 2.47 20.16 11.09
N LYS A 82 3.80 20.18 11.26
CA LYS A 82 4.71 20.69 10.22
C LYS A 82 4.57 19.90 8.91
N LEU A 83 4.48 18.58 8.97
CA LEU A 83 4.30 17.73 7.79
C LEU A 83 2.93 17.96 7.13
N VAL A 84 1.85 18.08 7.91
CA VAL A 84 0.50 18.40 7.41
C VAL A 84 0.52 19.71 6.63
N THR A 85 1.11 20.77 7.20
CA THR A 85 1.22 22.09 6.56
C THR A 85 2.10 22.03 5.30
N ALA A 86 3.29 21.44 5.40
CA ALA A 86 4.24 21.35 4.28
C ALA A 86 3.67 20.57 3.08
N THR A 87 2.87 19.54 3.34
CA THR A 87 2.23 18.72 2.30
C THR A 87 0.85 19.24 1.86
N LYS A 88 0.42 20.39 2.42
CA LYS A 88 -0.87 21.04 2.15
C LYS A 88 -2.07 20.09 2.38
N GLN A 89 -1.97 19.25 3.42
CA GLN A 89 -3.08 18.38 3.78
C GLN A 89 -4.00 19.07 4.80
N ARG A 90 -5.30 18.71 4.80
CA ARG A 90 -6.29 19.28 5.70
C ARG A 90 -6.10 18.86 7.17
N ASN A 91 -5.54 17.69 7.40
CA ASN A 91 -5.27 17.14 8.74
C ASN A 91 -4.32 15.93 8.65
N TRP A 92 -3.94 15.39 9.81
CA TRP A 92 -3.05 14.24 9.91
C TRP A 92 -3.59 12.95 9.24
N ALA A 93 -4.91 12.74 9.28
CA ALA A 93 -5.51 11.54 8.67
C ALA A 93 -5.43 11.60 7.13
N ALA A 94 -5.67 12.79 6.55
CA ALA A 94 -5.48 13.00 5.12
C ALA A 94 -4.00 12.84 4.71
N LEU A 95 -3.07 13.31 5.55
CA LEU A 95 -1.64 13.09 5.34
C LEU A 95 -1.31 11.59 5.40
N HIS A 96 -1.74 10.89 6.44
CA HIS A 96 -1.52 9.46 6.59
C HIS A 96 -2.02 8.67 5.36
N ASN A 97 -3.28 8.90 4.96
CA ASN A 97 -3.87 8.22 3.80
C ASN A 97 -3.17 8.55 2.48
N LYS A 98 -2.65 9.78 2.33
CA LYS A 98 -1.82 10.15 1.19
C LYS A 98 -0.50 9.37 1.16
N MET A 99 0.17 9.29 2.31
CA MET A 99 1.48 8.63 2.45
C MET A 99 1.38 7.09 2.39
N ASP A 100 0.21 6.52 2.70
CA ASP A 100 -0.09 5.09 2.66
C ASP A 100 -0.51 4.57 1.27
N ASN A 101 -0.65 5.44 0.29
CA ASN A 101 -1.22 5.06 -1.00
C ASN A 101 -0.20 4.37 -1.91
N LEU A 102 -0.27 3.04 -1.98
CA LEU A 102 0.60 2.19 -2.79
C LEU A 102 0.45 2.38 -4.31
N TYR A 103 -0.67 2.97 -4.75
CA TYR A 103 -0.97 3.19 -6.18
C TYR A 103 -0.52 4.56 -6.68
N ARG A 104 0.00 5.40 -5.78
CA ARG A 104 0.55 6.70 -6.13
C ARG A 104 2.07 6.63 -6.17
N ASN A 105 2.65 7.08 -7.28
CA ASN A 105 4.09 7.09 -7.49
C ASN A 105 4.75 8.40 -7.02
N ASP A 106 4.07 9.20 -6.20
CA ASP A 106 4.56 10.46 -5.64
C ASP A 106 5.21 10.31 -4.25
N ASN A 107 5.19 9.11 -3.69
CA ASN A 107 5.83 8.75 -2.42
C ASN A 107 6.80 7.58 -2.62
N ILE A 108 7.97 7.87 -3.15
CA ILE A 108 9.02 6.87 -3.45
C ILE A 108 9.66 6.28 -2.19
N ASP A 109 9.46 6.91 -1.02
CA ASP A 109 10.01 6.46 0.25
C ASP A 109 9.11 5.44 0.96
N LEU A 110 7.90 5.21 0.45
CA LEU A 110 6.99 4.21 1.02
C LEU A 110 7.54 2.80 0.80
N PRO A 111 7.88 2.04 1.86
CA PRO A 111 8.31 0.66 1.71
C PRO A 111 7.17 -0.23 1.19
N VAL A 112 7.45 -1.01 0.17
CA VAL A 112 6.46 -1.87 -0.50
C VAL A 112 6.97 -3.30 -0.65
N LEU A 113 6.05 -4.26 -0.66
CA LEU A 113 6.32 -5.68 -0.94
C LEU A 113 6.00 -6.04 -2.40
N GLN A 114 5.87 -5.04 -3.27
CA GLN A 114 5.61 -5.22 -4.70
C GLN A 114 6.88 -5.64 -5.45
N PRO A 115 6.76 -6.29 -6.61
CA PRO A 115 7.92 -6.76 -7.38
C PRO A 115 8.80 -5.63 -7.90
N TRP A 116 8.24 -4.46 -8.17
CA TRP A 116 8.98 -3.27 -8.60
C TRP A 116 8.72 -2.08 -7.70
N VAL A 117 9.74 -1.27 -7.51
CA VAL A 117 9.72 -0.04 -6.72
C VAL A 117 9.92 1.16 -7.64
N CYS A 118 9.05 2.16 -7.54
CA CYS A 118 9.23 3.43 -8.27
C CYS A 118 10.44 4.18 -7.71
N VAL A 119 11.37 4.58 -8.60
CA VAL A 119 12.59 5.31 -8.22
C VAL A 119 12.66 6.71 -8.83
N SER A 120 11.70 7.09 -9.66
CA SER A 120 11.63 8.43 -10.23
C SER A 120 10.73 9.35 -9.41
N LYS A 121 11.10 10.62 -9.34
CA LYS A 121 10.28 11.65 -8.67
C LYS A 121 9.00 11.92 -9.45
N SER A 122 7.93 12.24 -8.76
CA SER A 122 6.55 12.35 -9.25
C SER A 122 6.28 13.42 -10.34
N SER A 123 7.21 14.33 -10.58
CA SER A 123 7.08 15.36 -11.60
C SER A 123 7.45 14.90 -13.03
N SER A 124 7.83 13.64 -13.20
CA SER A 124 8.25 13.10 -14.49
C SER A 124 7.07 12.45 -15.22
N ASN A 125 6.93 12.76 -16.51
CA ASN A 125 6.05 12.01 -17.42
C ASN A 125 6.60 10.61 -17.76
N ARG A 126 7.77 10.27 -17.25
CA ARG A 126 8.41 8.96 -17.35
C ARG A 126 8.72 8.44 -15.95
N LEU A 127 7.97 7.43 -15.53
CA LEU A 127 8.18 6.76 -14.25
C LEU A 127 9.13 5.57 -14.47
N ARG A 128 10.17 5.51 -13.67
CA ARG A 128 11.18 4.45 -13.70
C ARG A 128 10.98 3.55 -12.50
N PHE A 129 10.90 2.26 -12.75
CA PHE A 129 10.73 1.23 -11.75
C PHE A 129 11.90 0.28 -11.78
N LYS A 130 12.44 -0.04 -10.63
CA LYS A 130 13.49 -1.06 -10.45
C LYS A 130 12.95 -2.28 -9.75
N ARG A 131 13.52 -3.43 -10.04
CA ARG A 131 13.24 -4.68 -9.36
C ARG A 131 13.44 -4.50 -7.85
N ASN A 132 12.49 -5.00 -7.08
CA ASN A 132 12.61 -5.07 -5.63
C ASN A 132 13.47 -6.27 -5.26
N ALA A 133 14.68 -6.03 -4.77
CA ALA A 133 15.62 -7.07 -4.34
C ALA A 133 15.10 -7.94 -3.17
N PHE A 134 14.06 -7.46 -2.47
CA PHE A 134 13.43 -8.16 -1.35
C PHE A 134 12.08 -8.77 -1.72
N PHE A 135 11.75 -8.87 -3.01
CA PHE A 135 10.50 -9.49 -3.42
C PHE A 135 10.50 -10.98 -3.05
N HIS A 136 9.43 -11.42 -2.39
CA HIS A 136 9.39 -12.70 -1.70
C HIS A 136 9.11 -13.93 -2.59
N ARG A 137 8.80 -13.73 -3.88
CA ARG A 137 8.48 -14.82 -4.78
C ARG A 137 9.70 -15.31 -5.54
N ILE A 138 9.81 -16.64 -5.62
CA ILE A 138 10.80 -17.36 -6.42
C ILE A 138 10.09 -18.24 -7.44
N ASP A 139 10.77 -18.58 -8.52
CA ASP A 139 10.31 -19.56 -9.49
C ASP A 139 10.63 -21.01 -9.04
N PRO A 140 10.17 -22.04 -9.77
CA PRO A 140 10.48 -23.44 -9.45
C PRO A 140 11.98 -23.78 -9.49
N GLN A 141 12.80 -22.97 -10.15
CA GLN A 141 14.26 -23.12 -10.23
C GLN A 141 14.99 -22.40 -9.11
N GLY A 142 14.27 -21.72 -8.20
CA GLY A 142 14.83 -20.97 -7.08
C GLY A 142 15.30 -19.56 -7.46
N GLN A 143 15.00 -19.05 -8.66
CA GLN A 143 15.36 -17.69 -9.05
C GLN A 143 14.34 -16.69 -8.53
N GLN A 144 14.83 -15.58 -7.99
CA GLN A 144 13.96 -14.53 -7.48
C GLN A 144 13.26 -13.76 -8.60
N LEU A 145 11.94 -13.62 -8.48
CA LEU A 145 11.12 -12.78 -9.35
C LEU A 145 11.19 -11.29 -8.91
N PRO A 146 10.89 -10.35 -9.82
CA PRO A 146 10.66 -10.51 -11.27
C PRO A 146 11.99 -10.64 -12.01
N TYR A 147 11.96 -11.22 -13.21
CA TYR A 147 13.16 -11.37 -14.06
C TYR A 147 13.63 -10.05 -14.68
N VAL A 148 12.70 -9.14 -14.93
CA VAL A 148 13.01 -7.83 -15.51
C VAL A 148 13.55 -6.92 -14.42
N ASP A 149 14.78 -6.39 -14.60
CA ASP A 149 15.43 -5.55 -13.60
C ASP A 149 14.86 -4.14 -13.53
N GLU A 150 14.42 -3.62 -14.65
CA GLU A 150 13.94 -2.25 -14.74
C GLU A 150 12.92 -2.08 -15.87
N PHE A 151 11.92 -1.23 -15.65
CA PHE A 151 11.06 -0.75 -16.73
C PHE A 151 10.75 0.73 -16.58
N ILE A 152 10.42 1.35 -17.70
CA ILE A 152 10.04 2.76 -17.77
C ILE A 152 8.60 2.86 -18.23
N PHE A 153 7.79 3.53 -17.45
CA PHE A 153 6.39 3.80 -17.74
C PHE A 153 6.21 5.24 -18.22
N GLY A 154 5.87 5.43 -19.49
CA GLY A 154 5.60 6.74 -20.08
C GLY A 154 4.14 7.14 -19.92
N ILE A 155 3.89 8.32 -19.36
CA ILE A 155 2.54 8.90 -19.27
C ILE A 155 2.35 9.83 -20.48
N ALA A 156 1.31 9.60 -21.26
CA ALA A 156 1.01 10.42 -22.43
C ALA A 156 -0.49 10.64 -22.58
N ASN A 157 -0.87 11.71 -23.30
CA ASN A 157 -2.24 11.87 -23.74
C ASN A 157 -2.61 10.74 -24.72
N ASN A 158 -3.82 10.20 -24.60
CA ASN A 158 -4.31 9.07 -25.41
C ASN A 158 -4.10 9.27 -26.92
N LYS A 159 -4.23 10.50 -27.44
CA LYS A 159 -4.00 10.83 -28.84
C LYS A 159 -2.54 10.69 -29.30
N LEU A 160 -1.61 10.71 -28.34
CA LEU A 160 -0.16 10.62 -28.62
C LEU A 160 0.42 9.23 -28.38
N ILE A 161 -0.35 8.30 -27.82
CA ILE A 161 0.15 6.96 -27.47
C ILE A 161 0.63 6.20 -28.72
N SER A 162 -0.23 6.15 -29.76
CA SER A 162 0.10 5.44 -31.00
C SER A 162 1.35 6.00 -31.68
N ALA A 163 1.49 7.33 -31.76
CA ALA A 163 2.67 7.97 -32.33
C ALA A 163 3.93 7.65 -31.51
N LYS A 164 3.86 7.74 -30.19
CA LYS A 164 4.99 7.43 -29.29
C LYS A 164 5.39 5.96 -29.31
N THR A 165 4.42 5.03 -29.49
CA THR A 165 4.72 3.59 -29.58
C THR A 165 5.41 3.25 -30.91
N GLY A 166 5.09 3.95 -32.00
CA GLY A 166 5.70 3.74 -33.31
C GLY A 166 7.09 4.32 -33.48
N THR A 167 7.52 5.26 -32.62
CA THR A 167 8.83 5.92 -32.69
C THR A 167 9.85 5.39 -31.66
N GLY A 168 9.48 4.45 -30.79
CA GLY A 168 10.33 3.85 -29.76
C GLY A 168 10.27 4.58 -28.42
#